data_0c374c4755365f5a3aed8f8262eaee26
#
_entry.id   0c374c4755365f5a3aed8f8262eaee26
#
_cell.length_a   1.000
_cell.length_b   1.000
_cell.length_c   1.000
_cell.angle_alpha   90.00
_cell.angle_beta   90.00
_cell.angle_gamma   90.00
#
_symmetry.space_group_name_H-M   'P 1'
#
loop_
_entity.id
_entity.type
_entity.pdbx_description
1 polymer ?
#
loop_
_entity_poly.entity_id
_entity_poly.type
_entity_poly.pdbx_seq_one_letter_code
_entity_poly.pdbx_strand_id
1 'polypeptide(L)'
;MTQEKSAGKGRRDPIPEGEDGPLKVGELPELHMAALDEVVLHEDPDMERVARLVERFSADGILKNPPVVGRSRGYRPIVLDGANRITALRKLRYPHVLVQALDLHDPDLVLDRWHHAIEHLAPEQLLEHAASVEGVSLREGRDAPPHTDSGLARFRFADGRVVTLNGGESLMERVEQLHAITSAYHRFAYFDRVSYTNMEDLARNYRHFTALVSFRPFSRQDLLDVTARDRRVPSGVTRVLLPKRALRFNLQLEVLRSDLSLEDKEGWLQQAIREKVADKAIRFYREPTFFFDE
;
A
#
# COMPACT_ATOMS: atom_id res chain seq x y z
N MET A 1 -4.38 -54.61 5.02
CA MET A 1 -3.39 -53.91 4.19
C MET A 1 -3.83 -52.45 4.08
N THR A 2 -3.31 -51.64 4.97
CA THR A 2 -3.65 -50.23 5.11
C THR A 2 -2.50 -49.43 4.51
N GLN A 3 -2.76 -48.68 3.43
CA GLN A 3 -1.78 -47.78 2.84
C GLN A 3 -1.89 -46.42 3.53
N GLU A 4 -0.89 -46.09 4.30
CA GLU A 4 -0.64 -44.73 4.78
C GLU A 4 -0.22 -43.82 3.60
N LYS A 5 -1.00 -42.77 3.36
CA LYS A 5 -0.61 -41.67 2.47
C LYS A 5 0.31 -40.73 3.23
N SER A 6 1.59 -40.78 2.91
CA SER A 6 2.62 -39.85 3.30
C SER A 6 2.27 -38.42 2.81
N ALA A 7 2.02 -37.52 3.76
CA ALA A 7 1.94 -36.09 3.50
C ALA A 7 3.34 -35.56 3.18
N GLY A 8 3.54 -35.12 1.94
CA GLY A 8 4.78 -34.52 1.50
C GLY A 8 5.07 -33.22 2.25
N LYS A 9 6.07 -33.26 3.14
CA LYS A 9 6.70 -32.05 3.70
C LYS A 9 7.42 -31.34 2.54
N GLY A 10 6.88 -30.20 2.13
CA GLY A 10 7.57 -29.29 1.23
C GLY A 10 8.92 -28.91 1.83
N ARG A 11 10.00 -29.44 1.26
CA ARG A 11 11.36 -28.97 1.51
C ARG A 11 11.40 -27.51 1.05
N ARG A 12 11.55 -26.59 1.97
CA ARG A 12 12.05 -25.25 1.66
C ARG A 12 13.52 -25.43 1.29
N ASP A 13 13.87 -25.00 0.09
CA ASP A 13 15.27 -24.96 -0.31
C ASP A 13 16.02 -24.08 0.71
N PRO A 14 17.22 -24.50 1.13
CA PRO A 14 18.03 -23.70 2.05
C PRO A 14 18.30 -22.33 1.39
N ILE A 15 18.14 -21.26 2.16
CA ILE A 15 18.51 -19.92 1.75
C ILE A 15 19.98 -19.98 1.35
N PRO A 16 20.36 -19.62 0.11
CA PRO A 16 21.77 -19.67 -0.28
C PRO A 16 22.57 -18.80 0.67
N GLU A 17 23.61 -19.35 1.26
CA GLU A 17 24.62 -18.61 2.03
C GLU A 17 25.25 -17.60 1.05
N GLY A 18 24.77 -16.35 1.10
CA GLY A 18 25.36 -15.27 0.33
C GLY A 18 26.68 -14.87 0.97
N GLU A 19 27.69 -14.60 0.17
CA GLU A 19 28.90 -13.91 0.59
C GLU A 19 28.49 -12.54 1.17
N ASP A 20 28.32 -12.47 2.49
CA ASP A 20 28.00 -11.23 3.21
C ASP A 20 29.28 -10.37 3.27
N GLY A 21 29.58 -9.74 2.15
CA GLY A 21 30.52 -8.62 2.10
C GLY A 21 29.90 -7.35 2.73
N PRO A 22 30.73 -6.35 3.05
CA PRO A 22 30.20 -5.07 3.55
C PRO A 22 29.25 -4.45 2.53
N LEU A 23 28.05 -3.99 2.99
CA LEU A 23 27.06 -3.31 2.14
C LEU A 23 27.70 -2.11 1.45
N LYS A 24 27.49 -2.01 0.13
CA LYS A 24 27.90 -0.86 -0.68
C LYS A 24 26.74 0.11 -0.86
N VAL A 25 27.05 1.40 -0.98
CA VAL A 25 26.01 2.44 -1.19
C VAL A 25 25.09 2.12 -2.37
N GLY A 26 25.63 1.58 -3.48
CA GLY A 26 24.84 1.20 -4.66
C GLY A 26 23.91 -0.01 -4.47
N GLU A 27 24.00 -0.72 -3.36
CA GLU A 27 23.12 -1.85 -3.02
C GLU A 27 21.93 -1.43 -2.15
N LEU A 28 21.99 -0.21 -1.60
CA LEU A 28 20.93 0.34 -0.76
C LEU A 28 19.71 0.76 -1.59
N PRO A 29 18.50 0.86 -0.96
CA PRO A 29 17.40 1.55 -1.57
C PRO A 29 17.77 3.00 -1.90
N GLU A 30 17.39 3.48 -3.08
CA GLU A 30 17.65 4.87 -3.46
C GLU A 30 16.84 5.82 -2.57
N LEU A 31 17.53 6.69 -1.84
CA LEU A 31 16.94 7.71 -0.97
C LEU A 31 17.24 9.10 -1.55
N HIS A 32 16.21 9.93 -1.61
CA HIS A 32 16.29 11.29 -2.16
C HIS A 32 15.48 12.28 -1.34
N MET A 33 15.92 13.53 -1.36
CA MET A 33 15.09 14.67 -0.97
C MET A 33 14.21 15.08 -2.15
N ALA A 34 12.93 15.29 -1.90
CA ALA A 34 11.97 15.73 -2.92
C ALA A 34 11.20 16.96 -2.43
N ALA A 35 10.82 17.83 -3.36
CA ALA A 35 9.85 18.89 -3.06
C ALA A 35 8.49 18.24 -2.78
N LEU A 36 7.88 18.62 -1.65
CA LEU A 36 6.68 17.94 -1.16
C LEU A 36 5.45 18.18 -2.04
N ASP A 37 5.43 19.28 -2.78
CA ASP A 37 4.38 19.64 -3.73
C ASP A 37 4.53 18.91 -5.08
N GLU A 38 5.72 18.41 -5.41
CA GLU A 38 5.95 17.68 -6.66
C GLU A 38 5.48 16.23 -6.61
N VAL A 39 5.43 15.60 -5.45
CA VAL A 39 4.94 14.21 -5.35
C VAL A 39 3.42 14.17 -5.43
N VAL A 40 2.85 13.15 -6.07
CA VAL A 40 1.39 12.97 -6.20
C VAL A 40 0.92 11.71 -5.49
N LEU A 41 -0.26 11.78 -4.88
CA LEU A 41 -0.88 10.63 -4.23
C LEU A 41 -1.71 9.85 -5.26
N HIS A 42 -1.56 8.53 -5.31
CA HIS A 42 -2.42 7.68 -6.12
C HIS A 42 -3.65 7.16 -5.34
N GLU A 43 -3.61 7.18 -4.00
CA GLU A 43 -4.74 6.81 -3.15
C GLU A 43 -5.07 7.90 -2.13
N ASP A 44 -6.31 7.90 -1.66
CA ASP A 44 -6.73 8.84 -0.62
C ASP A 44 -6.04 8.54 0.72
N PRO A 45 -5.65 9.57 1.46
CA PRO A 45 -5.16 9.39 2.82
C PRO A 45 -6.29 9.04 3.78
N ASP A 46 -5.96 8.25 4.78
CA ASP A 46 -6.80 8.01 5.94
C ASP A 46 -6.65 9.19 6.93
N MET A 47 -7.68 10.00 7.06
CA MET A 47 -7.60 11.27 7.78
C MET A 47 -7.42 11.10 9.30
N GLU A 48 -7.87 10.00 9.89
CA GLU A 48 -7.63 9.71 11.30
C GLU A 48 -6.16 9.34 11.54
N ARG A 49 -5.58 8.53 10.65
CA ARG A 49 -4.14 8.23 10.69
C ARG A 49 -3.29 9.47 10.43
N VAL A 50 -3.73 10.34 9.52
CA VAL A 50 -3.06 11.63 9.27
C VAL A 50 -3.06 12.48 10.53
N ALA A 51 -4.17 12.60 11.26
CA ALA A 51 -4.23 13.36 12.49
C ALA A 51 -3.24 12.84 13.55
N ARG A 52 -3.22 11.52 13.78
CA ARG A 52 -2.24 10.89 14.69
C ARG A 52 -0.79 11.12 14.25
N LEU A 53 -0.52 11.11 12.95
CA LEU A 53 0.83 11.39 12.43
C LEU A 53 1.24 12.85 12.62
N VAL A 54 0.32 13.81 12.45
CA VAL A 54 0.58 15.24 12.71
C VAL A 54 0.98 15.45 14.17
N GLU A 55 0.26 14.84 15.12
CA GLU A 55 0.59 14.90 16.54
C GLU A 55 1.97 14.28 16.82
N ARG A 56 2.22 13.09 16.30
CA ARG A 56 3.50 12.37 16.47
C ARG A 56 4.67 13.15 15.86
N PHE A 57 4.53 13.69 14.65
CA PHE A 57 5.58 14.49 14.02
C PHE A 57 5.86 15.78 14.78
N SER A 58 4.83 16.38 15.39
CA SER A 58 5.00 17.57 16.21
C SER A 58 5.68 17.26 17.56
N ALA A 59 5.43 16.07 18.14
CA ALA A 59 6.00 15.66 19.42
C ALA A 59 7.43 15.10 19.27
N ASP A 60 7.62 14.17 18.32
CA ASP A 60 8.88 13.44 18.18
C ASP A 60 9.90 14.16 17.29
N GLY A 61 9.44 14.99 16.36
CA GLY A 61 10.32 15.67 15.40
C GLY A 61 11.03 14.73 14.42
N ILE A 62 10.52 13.49 14.22
CA ILE A 62 11.22 12.44 13.45
C ILE A 62 10.33 11.84 12.38
N LEU A 63 10.84 11.78 11.14
CA LEU A 63 10.33 10.91 10.09
C LEU A 63 11.05 9.56 10.16
N LYS A 64 10.41 8.57 10.80
CA LYS A 64 11.03 7.23 11.01
C LYS A 64 11.27 6.52 9.68
N ASN A 65 10.23 6.38 8.87
CA ASN A 65 10.26 5.60 7.63
C ASN A 65 9.99 6.49 6.42
N PRO A 66 10.89 6.56 5.43
CA PRO A 66 10.64 7.33 4.21
C PRO A 66 9.39 6.83 3.48
N PRO A 67 8.50 7.71 2.98
CA PRO A 67 7.53 7.32 1.95
C PRO A 67 8.23 6.75 0.73
N VAL A 68 7.53 5.90 -0.03
CA VAL A 68 8.04 5.35 -1.28
C VAL A 68 7.37 6.03 -2.45
N VAL A 69 8.17 6.44 -3.43
CA VAL A 69 7.69 7.04 -4.67
C VAL A 69 8.17 6.24 -5.89
N GLY A 70 7.24 6.00 -6.81
CA GLY A 70 7.53 5.46 -8.14
C GLY A 70 7.80 6.61 -9.12
N ARG A 71 8.91 6.55 -9.84
CA ARG A 71 9.26 7.48 -10.91
C ARG A 71 8.93 6.87 -12.27
N SER A 72 8.38 7.66 -13.16
CA SER A 72 8.18 7.30 -14.57
C SER A 72 8.44 8.53 -15.43
N ARG A 73 9.08 8.34 -16.58
CA ARG A 73 9.46 9.45 -17.48
C ARG A 73 8.23 10.24 -17.93
N GLY A 74 8.27 11.54 -17.76
CA GLY A 74 7.20 12.46 -18.17
C GLY A 74 6.03 12.57 -17.16
N TYR A 75 6.14 11.92 -16.01
CA TYR A 75 5.14 11.98 -14.94
C TYR A 75 5.76 12.51 -13.64
N ARG A 76 4.92 13.10 -12.80
CA ARG A 76 5.29 13.45 -11.43
C ARG A 76 5.50 12.17 -10.62
N PRO A 77 6.44 12.16 -9.62
CA PRO A 77 6.64 11.00 -8.76
C PRO A 77 5.36 10.61 -8.02
N ILE A 78 4.94 9.35 -8.14
CA ILE A 78 3.71 8.83 -7.52
C ILE A 78 4.05 8.20 -6.17
N VAL A 79 3.38 8.64 -5.12
CA VAL A 79 3.52 8.04 -3.78
C VAL A 79 2.90 6.64 -3.80
N LEU A 80 3.72 5.61 -3.73
CA LEU A 80 3.30 4.19 -3.72
C LEU A 80 3.00 3.68 -2.31
N ASP A 81 3.73 4.21 -1.31
CA ASP A 81 3.48 3.95 0.11
C ASP A 81 3.77 5.20 0.93
N GLY A 82 2.93 5.49 1.90
CA GLY A 82 3.10 6.62 2.81
C GLY A 82 2.22 7.83 2.48
N ALA A 83 1.08 7.65 1.82
CA ALA A 83 0.12 8.73 1.55
C ALA A 83 -0.23 9.53 2.81
N ASN A 84 -0.41 8.85 3.95
CA ASN A 84 -0.70 9.50 5.23
C ASN A 84 0.47 10.36 5.73
N ARG A 85 1.73 9.87 5.58
CA ARG A 85 2.94 10.62 5.97
C ARG A 85 3.12 11.87 5.12
N ILE A 86 2.97 11.76 3.81
CA ILE A 86 3.01 12.90 2.88
C ILE A 86 1.93 13.92 3.25
N THR A 87 0.71 13.47 3.51
CA THR A 87 -0.41 14.35 3.86
C THR A 87 -0.17 15.05 5.21
N ALA A 88 0.37 14.35 6.21
CA ALA A 88 0.73 14.93 7.49
C ALA A 88 1.82 16.01 7.37
N LEU A 89 2.88 15.75 6.59
CA LEU A 89 3.93 16.73 6.32
C LEU A 89 3.40 17.96 5.58
N ARG A 90 2.47 17.78 4.61
CA ARG A 90 1.79 18.90 3.93
C ARG A 90 0.98 19.76 4.90
N LYS A 91 0.23 19.12 5.81
CA LYS A 91 -0.53 19.86 6.87
C LYS A 91 0.40 20.66 7.78
N LEU A 92 1.56 20.13 8.08
CA LEU A 92 2.61 20.80 8.86
C LEU A 92 3.45 21.79 8.04
N ARG A 93 3.15 21.97 6.75
CA ARG A 93 3.80 22.93 5.82
C ARG A 93 5.30 22.69 5.66
N TYR A 94 5.74 21.44 5.64
CA TYR A 94 7.13 21.14 5.27
C TYR A 94 7.33 21.37 3.76
N PRO A 95 8.44 22.01 3.32
CA PRO A 95 8.71 22.23 1.91
C PRO A 95 9.21 20.98 1.20
N HIS A 96 9.92 20.12 1.92
CA HIS A 96 10.61 18.95 1.37
C HIS A 96 10.27 17.69 2.17
N VAL A 97 10.58 16.53 1.58
CA VAL A 97 10.43 15.22 2.21
C VAL A 97 11.56 14.29 1.79
N LEU A 98 12.03 13.44 2.72
CA LEU A 98 12.86 12.29 2.39
C LEU A 98 11.97 11.18 1.82
N VAL A 99 12.29 10.67 0.65
CA VAL A 99 11.59 9.57 -0.02
C VAL A 99 12.54 8.44 -0.40
N GLN A 100 12.04 7.22 -0.42
CA GLN A 100 12.66 6.14 -1.18
C GLN A 100 12.10 6.19 -2.59
N ALA A 101 12.96 6.36 -3.58
CA ALA A 101 12.58 6.40 -4.98
C ALA A 101 12.92 5.08 -5.69
N LEU A 102 12.07 4.68 -6.64
CA LEU A 102 12.32 3.54 -7.51
C LEU A 102 11.70 3.79 -8.88
N ASP A 103 12.13 3.04 -9.87
CA ASP A 103 11.49 3.04 -11.18
C ASP A 103 10.12 2.36 -11.07
N LEU A 104 9.06 3.05 -11.50
CA LEU A 104 7.70 2.47 -11.53
C LEU A 104 7.64 1.22 -12.44
N HIS A 105 8.56 1.11 -13.40
CA HIS A 105 8.64 -0.02 -14.33
C HIS A 105 9.64 -1.11 -13.89
N ASP A 106 10.22 -1.00 -12.69
CA ASP A 106 11.05 -2.06 -12.10
C ASP A 106 10.31 -3.40 -12.14
N PRO A 107 10.87 -4.47 -12.74
CA PRO A 107 10.23 -5.78 -12.84
C PRO A 107 9.94 -6.41 -11.46
N ASP A 108 10.75 -6.11 -10.46
CA ASP A 108 10.61 -6.63 -9.10
C ASP A 108 9.57 -5.86 -8.27
N LEU A 109 9.07 -4.73 -8.78
CA LEU A 109 7.96 -4.01 -8.19
C LEU A 109 6.64 -4.71 -8.51
N VAL A 110 5.93 -5.19 -7.49
CA VAL A 110 4.62 -5.82 -7.69
C VAL A 110 3.51 -4.91 -7.18
N LEU A 111 2.61 -4.53 -8.09
CA LEU A 111 1.35 -3.88 -7.73
C LEU A 111 0.31 -4.96 -7.44
N ASP A 112 -0.08 -5.04 -6.19
CA ASP A 112 -1.07 -5.96 -5.66
C ASP A 112 -2.22 -5.14 -5.07
N ARG A 113 -3.09 -5.77 -4.32
CA ARG A 113 -4.26 -5.20 -3.66
C ARG A 113 -4.33 -5.64 -2.22
N TRP A 114 -4.93 -4.81 -1.39
CA TRP A 114 -5.47 -5.26 -0.13
C TRP A 114 -6.85 -5.88 -0.36
N HIS A 115 -7.21 -6.80 0.49
CA HIS A 115 -8.59 -7.25 0.65
C HIS A 115 -9.13 -6.62 1.93
N HIS A 116 -10.44 -6.34 1.96
CA HIS A 116 -11.09 -5.85 3.17
C HIS A 116 -11.91 -6.99 3.81
N ALA A 117 -11.53 -7.40 5.01
CA ALA A 117 -12.34 -8.27 5.84
C ALA A 117 -13.35 -7.41 6.60
N ILE A 118 -14.64 -7.58 6.31
CA ILE A 118 -15.72 -6.77 6.85
C ILE A 118 -16.39 -7.51 7.99
N GLU A 119 -16.65 -6.82 9.10
CA GLU A 119 -17.39 -7.30 10.26
C GLU A 119 -18.61 -6.41 10.55
N HIS A 120 -19.58 -6.95 11.27
CA HIS A 120 -20.73 -6.22 11.82
C HIS A 120 -21.64 -5.53 10.80
N LEU A 121 -21.70 -6.00 9.57
CA LEU A 121 -22.59 -5.49 8.52
C LEU A 121 -23.39 -6.66 7.93
N ALA A 122 -24.71 -6.54 7.83
CA ALA A 122 -25.49 -7.60 7.19
C ALA A 122 -25.13 -7.73 5.71
N PRO A 123 -25.03 -8.96 5.16
CA PRO A 123 -24.73 -9.17 3.75
C PRO A 123 -25.68 -8.40 2.81
N GLU A 124 -26.96 -8.36 3.15
CA GLU A 124 -28.00 -7.68 2.38
C GLU A 124 -27.78 -6.15 2.30
N GLN A 125 -27.35 -5.54 3.40
CA GLN A 125 -27.02 -4.11 3.45
C GLN A 125 -25.81 -3.79 2.55
N LEU A 126 -24.79 -4.66 2.56
CA LEU A 126 -23.63 -4.50 1.68
C LEU A 126 -24.01 -4.63 0.21
N LEU A 127 -24.88 -5.58 -0.13
CA LEU A 127 -25.37 -5.80 -1.49
C LEU A 127 -26.30 -4.66 -1.96
N GLU A 128 -27.24 -4.24 -1.13
CA GLU A 128 -28.14 -3.13 -1.41
C GLU A 128 -27.35 -1.84 -1.68
N HIS A 129 -26.35 -1.57 -0.85
CA HIS A 129 -25.51 -0.41 -1.05
C HIS A 129 -24.71 -0.50 -2.36
N ALA A 130 -24.07 -1.64 -2.65
CA ALA A 130 -23.35 -1.83 -3.90
C ALA A 130 -24.28 -1.71 -5.12
N ALA A 131 -25.51 -2.20 -5.04
CA ALA A 131 -26.52 -2.10 -6.09
C ALA A 131 -27.03 -0.68 -6.30
N SER A 132 -26.98 0.18 -5.28
CA SER A 132 -27.40 1.58 -5.38
C SER A 132 -26.40 2.48 -6.08
N VAL A 133 -25.16 2.00 -6.32
CA VAL A 133 -24.13 2.76 -7.01
C VAL A 133 -24.44 2.78 -8.51
N GLU A 134 -24.55 3.97 -9.09
CA GLU A 134 -24.86 4.15 -10.50
C GLU A 134 -23.84 3.44 -11.41
N GLY A 135 -24.33 2.72 -12.40
CA GLY A 135 -23.51 1.99 -13.37
C GLY A 135 -22.82 0.73 -12.82
N VAL A 136 -23.13 0.33 -11.57
CA VAL A 136 -22.64 -0.93 -11.00
C VAL A 136 -23.67 -2.03 -11.21
N SER A 137 -23.21 -3.17 -11.72
CA SER A 137 -24.02 -4.39 -11.85
C SER A 137 -23.46 -5.50 -10.95
N LEU A 138 -24.35 -6.25 -10.32
CA LEU A 138 -24.05 -7.36 -9.46
C LEU A 138 -24.34 -8.69 -10.18
N ARG A 139 -23.39 -9.61 -10.12
CA ARG A 139 -23.54 -10.96 -10.66
C ARG A 139 -23.23 -11.97 -9.56
N GLU A 140 -24.21 -12.75 -9.18
CA GLU A 140 -24.02 -13.86 -8.25
C GLU A 140 -23.49 -15.10 -9.00
N GLY A 141 -22.55 -15.84 -8.39
CA GLY A 141 -22.00 -17.10 -8.92
C GLY A 141 -20.57 -17.35 -8.49
N ARG A 142 -20.25 -18.64 -8.30
CA ARG A 142 -18.92 -19.07 -7.83
C ARG A 142 -17.83 -19.00 -8.90
N ASP A 143 -18.18 -19.11 -10.18
CA ASP A 143 -17.26 -19.36 -11.30
C ASP A 143 -16.93 -18.12 -12.14
N ALA A 144 -17.32 -16.93 -11.69
CA ALA A 144 -16.90 -15.71 -12.38
C ALA A 144 -15.37 -15.55 -12.23
N PRO A 145 -14.61 -15.39 -13.31
CA PRO A 145 -13.16 -15.14 -13.20
C PRO A 145 -12.94 -13.92 -12.30
N PRO A 146 -11.84 -13.92 -11.52
CA PRO A 146 -11.62 -12.88 -10.48
C PRO A 146 -11.61 -11.45 -11.03
N HIS A 147 -11.34 -11.28 -12.32
CA HIS A 147 -11.20 -9.96 -12.94
C HIS A 147 -11.50 -10.05 -14.43
N THR A 148 -12.66 -9.57 -14.82
CA THR A 148 -12.93 -9.13 -16.19
C THR A 148 -12.47 -7.67 -16.34
N ASP A 149 -12.34 -7.15 -17.56
CA ASP A 149 -11.92 -5.75 -17.79
C ASP A 149 -12.84 -4.74 -17.11
N SER A 150 -14.12 -5.05 -16.92
CA SER A 150 -15.11 -4.25 -16.19
C SER A 150 -15.21 -4.57 -14.69
N GLY A 151 -14.43 -5.53 -14.18
CA GLY A 151 -14.50 -5.94 -12.77
C GLY A 151 -14.09 -4.82 -11.82
N LEU A 152 -14.90 -4.52 -10.80
CA LEU A 152 -14.59 -3.60 -9.71
C LEU A 152 -14.08 -4.33 -8.48
N ALA A 153 -14.92 -5.23 -7.98
CA ALA A 153 -14.67 -5.97 -6.75
C ALA A 153 -15.43 -7.31 -6.76
N ARG A 154 -15.02 -8.18 -5.86
CA ARG A 154 -15.73 -9.42 -5.55
C ARG A 154 -15.98 -9.49 -4.06
N PHE A 155 -17.23 -9.75 -3.70
CA PHE A 155 -17.64 -10.05 -2.34
C PHE A 155 -17.72 -11.56 -2.17
N ARG A 156 -17.06 -12.09 -1.14
CA ARG A 156 -17.21 -13.46 -0.67
C ARG A 156 -17.76 -13.43 0.74
N PHE A 157 -18.97 -13.87 0.93
CA PHE A 157 -19.66 -13.83 2.20
C PHE A 157 -19.35 -15.04 3.06
N ALA A 158 -19.50 -14.87 4.37
CA ALA A 158 -19.32 -15.95 5.35
C ALA A 158 -20.31 -17.12 5.14
N ASP A 159 -21.47 -16.86 4.54
CA ASP A 159 -22.50 -17.86 4.19
C ASP A 159 -22.19 -18.64 2.89
N GLY A 160 -21.09 -18.34 2.24
CA GLY A 160 -20.63 -19.00 1.01
C GLY A 160 -21.12 -18.35 -0.29
N ARG A 161 -21.97 -17.32 -0.23
CA ARG A 161 -22.34 -16.55 -1.43
C ARG A 161 -21.13 -15.83 -2.00
N VAL A 162 -21.09 -15.74 -3.32
CA VAL A 162 -20.06 -14.98 -4.06
C VAL A 162 -20.75 -14.06 -5.03
N VAL A 163 -20.44 -12.77 -4.96
CA VAL A 163 -21.01 -11.74 -5.82
C VAL A 163 -19.88 -10.93 -6.44
N THR A 164 -19.88 -10.85 -7.77
CA THR A 164 -18.94 -10.02 -8.54
C THR A 164 -19.63 -8.72 -8.93
N LEU A 165 -18.93 -7.62 -8.67
CA LEU A 165 -19.34 -6.27 -9.03
C LEU A 165 -18.63 -5.86 -10.31
N ASN A 166 -19.37 -5.45 -11.32
CA ASN A 166 -18.84 -4.87 -12.55
C ASN A 166 -19.27 -3.41 -12.63
N GLY A 167 -18.40 -2.58 -13.18
CA GLY A 167 -18.59 -1.14 -13.27
C GLY A 167 -18.52 -0.62 -14.69
N GLY A 168 -18.33 0.70 -14.79
CA GLY A 168 -18.21 1.42 -16.03
C GLY A 168 -17.06 0.99 -16.92
N GLU A 169 -17.10 1.42 -18.17
CA GLU A 169 -16.08 1.07 -19.17
C GLU A 169 -14.78 1.81 -18.95
N SER A 170 -14.85 3.07 -18.51
CA SER A 170 -13.66 3.89 -18.27
C SER A 170 -13.03 3.64 -16.89
N LEU A 171 -11.71 3.85 -16.79
CA LEU A 171 -10.99 3.78 -15.53
C LEU A 171 -11.53 4.79 -14.50
N MET A 172 -11.90 5.99 -14.94
CA MET A 172 -12.37 7.04 -14.03
C MET A 172 -13.73 6.72 -13.43
N GLU A 173 -14.67 6.22 -14.22
CA GLU A 173 -15.96 5.72 -13.72
C GLU A 173 -15.75 4.62 -12.67
N ARG A 174 -14.88 3.66 -12.95
CA ARG A 174 -14.56 2.60 -11.99
C ARG A 174 -13.93 3.12 -10.69
N VAL A 175 -13.08 4.14 -10.78
CA VAL A 175 -12.50 4.78 -9.58
C VAL A 175 -13.60 5.46 -8.74
N GLU A 176 -14.51 6.20 -9.36
CA GLU A 176 -15.64 6.85 -8.68
C GLU A 176 -16.59 5.81 -8.04
N GLN A 177 -16.88 4.74 -8.76
CA GLN A 177 -17.69 3.64 -8.25
C GLN A 177 -17.02 2.92 -7.07
N LEU A 178 -15.69 2.71 -7.12
CA LEU A 178 -14.94 2.15 -5.99
C LEU A 178 -15.02 3.05 -4.75
N HIS A 179 -14.94 4.37 -4.92
CA HIS A 179 -15.16 5.32 -3.81
C HIS A 179 -16.56 5.17 -3.22
N ALA A 180 -17.58 5.11 -4.05
CA ALA A 180 -18.95 4.91 -3.59
C ALA A 180 -19.12 3.59 -2.84
N ILE A 181 -18.60 2.48 -3.38
CA ILE A 181 -18.66 1.14 -2.75
C ILE A 181 -17.93 1.12 -1.42
N THR A 182 -16.70 1.64 -1.36
CA THR A 182 -15.90 1.60 -0.13
C THR A 182 -16.42 2.54 0.94
N SER A 183 -16.96 3.70 0.58
CA SER A 183 -17.52 4.67 1.52
C SER A 183 -18.68 4.10 2.33
N ALA A 184 -19.40 3.14 1.78
CA ALA A 184 -20.53 2.52 2.43
C ALA A 184 -20.18 1.80 3.73
N TYR A 185 -19.18 0.94 3.67
CA TYR A 185 -18.81 0.19 4.85
C TYR A 185 -17.78 0.93 5.72
N HIS A 186 -17.01 1.88 5.18
CA HIS A 186 -16.13 2.74 5.99
C HIS A 186 -16.89 3.56 7.05
N ARG A 187 -18.18 3.83 6.83
CA ARG A 187 -19.02 4.59 7.77
C ARG A 187 -19.74 3.74 8.81
N PHE A 188 -20.03 2.48 8.49
CA PHE A 188 -20.98 1.67 9.25
C PHE A 188 -20.46 0.32 9.71
N ALA A 189 -19.28 -0.09 9.25
CA ALA A 189 -18.72 -1.39 9.57
C ALA A 189 -17.26 -1.30 10.04
N TYR A 190 -16.85 -2.26 10.83
CA TYR A 190 -15.44 -2.52 11.07
C TYR A 190 -14.88 -3.29 9.88
N PHE A 191 -13.70 -2.89 9.41
CA PHE A 191 -12.98 -3.66 8.41
C PHE A 191 -11.47 -3.59 8.64
N ASP A 192 -10.81 -4.68 8.31
CA ASP A 192 -9.36 -4.78 8.29
C ASP A 192 -8.84 -5.03 6.88
N ARG A 193 -7.63 -4.51 6.61
CA ARG A 193 -6.89 -4.78 5.38
C ARG A 193 -6.11 -6.07 5.56
N VAL A 194 -6.43 -7.07 4.76
CA VAL A 194 -5.79 -8.38 4.81
C VAL A 194 -5.12 -8.71 3.48
N SER A 195 -4.03 -9.47 3.53
CA SER A 195 -3.31 -9.94 2.34
C SER A 195 -3.62 -11.40 1.98
N TYR A 196 -4.42 -12.07 2.78
CA TYR A 196 -4.81 -13.46 2.61
C TYR A 196 -6.31 -13.57 2.31
N THR A 197 -6.69 -14.68 1.66
CA THR A 197 -8.05 -14.85 1.13
C THR A 197 -8.68 -16.19 1.56
N ASN A 198 -8.08 -16.90 2.49
CA ASN A 198 -8.65 -18.12 3.05
C ASN A 198 -9.84 -17.78 3.95
N MET A 199 -11.04 -18.23 3.57
CA MET A 199 -12.27 -17.88 4.26
C MET A 199 -12.37 -18.53 5.65
N GLU A 200 -11.78 -19.71 5.85
CA GLU A 200 -11.77 -20.38 7.16
C GLU A 200 -10.88 -19.62 8.15
N ASP A 201 -9.71 -19.14 7.69
CA ASP A 201 -8.83 -18.34 8.54
C ASP A 201 -9.46 -17.00 8.88
N LEU A 202 -10.16 -16.38 7.94
CA LEU A 202 -10.91 -15.14 8.17
C LEU A 202 -12.02 -15.38 9.22
N ALA A 203 -12.82 -16.44 9.07
CA ALA A 203 -13.89 -16.75 10.04
C ALA A 203 -13.36 -17.08 11.45
N ARG A 204 -12.11 -17.59 11.57
CA ARG A 204 -11.47 -17.83 12.87
C ARG A 204 -10.94 -16.55 13.51
N ASN A 205 -10.39 -15.64 12.68
CA ASN A 205 -9.73 -14.43 13.18
C ASN A 205 -10.71 -13.28 13.43
N TYR A 206 -11.86 -13.27 12.73
CA TYR A 206 -12.88 -12.21 12.80
C TYR A 206 -14.19 -12.80 13.34
N ARG A 207 -14.53 -12.46 14.57
CA ARG A 207 -15.68 -13.05 15.29
C ARG A 207 -17.03 -12.80 14.60
N HIS A 208 -17.17 -11.63 13.99
CA HIS A 208 -18.40 -11.19 13.31
C HIS A 208 -18.17 -10.99 11.81
N PHE A 209 -17.36 -11.88 11.24
CA PHE A 209 -17.00 -11.84 9.83
C PHE A 209 -18.23 -11.89 8.93
N THR A 210 -18.39 -10.89 8.10
CA THR A 210 -19.48 -10.79 7.14
C THR A 210 -19.04 -11.17 5.74
N ALA A 211 -17.99 -10.50 5.24
CA ALA A 211 -17.53 -10.69 3.88
C ALA A 211 -16.05 -10.31 3.70
N LEU A 212 -15.41 -10.94 2.73
CA LEU A 212 -14.15 -10.49 2.17
C LEU A 212 -14.41 -9.76 0.85
N VAL A 213 -14.01 -8.50 0.80
CA VAL A 213 -14.01 -7.68 -0.42
C VAL A 213 -12.65 -7.76 -1.07
N SER A 214 -12.61 -8.26 -2.31
CA SER A 214 -11.39 -8.34 -3.12
C SER A 214 -11.53 -7.42 -4.32
N PHE A 215 -10.64 -6.43 -4.43
CA PHE A 215 -10.67 -5.45 -5.51
C PHE A 215 -9.95 -5.95 -6.77
N ARG A 216 -10.23 -5.34 -7.92
CA ARG A 216 -9.41 -5.48 -9.11
C ARG A 216 -8.02 -4.86 -8.83
N PRO A 217 -6.91 -5.52 -9.17
CA PRO A 217 -5.59 -4.90 -9.10
C PRO A 217 -5.48 -3.77 -10.12
N PHE A 218 -4.80 -2.69 -9.73
CA PHE A 218 -4.45 -1.59 -10.63
C PHE A 218 -3.14 -1.90 -11.33
N SER A 219 -3.08 -1.61 -12.63
CA SER A 219 -1.83 -1.66 -13.39
C SER A 219 -0.98 -0.40 -13.12
N ARG A 220 0.29 -0.43 -13.53
CA ARG A 220 1.16 0.75 -13.50
C ARG A 220 0.57 1.90 -14.32
N GLN A 221 0.00 1.57 -15.48
CA GLN A 221 -0.64 2.56 -16.35
C GLN A 221 -1.90 3.15 -15.69
N ASP A 222 -2.72 2.34 -15.00
CA ASP A 222 -3.88 2.85 -14.26
C ASP A 222 -3.45 3.91 -13.21
N LEU A 223 -2.34 3.67 -12.48
CA LEU A 223 -1.83 4.65 -11.49
C LEU A 223 -1.37 5.94 -12.17
N LEU A 224 -0.68 5.85 -13.30
CA LEU A 224 -0.27 7.02 -14.09
C LEU A 224 -1.48 7.80 -14.60
N ASP A 225 -2.50 7.10 -15.14
CA ASP A 225 -3.69 7.71 -15.71
C ASP A 225 -4.58 8.38 -14.64
N VAL A 226 -4.69 7.77 -13.48
CA VAL A 226 -5.45 8.32 -12.34
C VAL A 226 -4.77 9.59 -11.83
N THR A 227 -3.46 9.54 -11.59
CA THR A 227 -2.71 10.68 -11.04
C THR A 227 -2.54 11.82 -12.04
N ALA A 228 -2.41 11.53 -13.34
CA ALA A 228 -2.36 12.54 -14.39
C ALA A 228 -3.68 13.37 -14.48
N ARG A 229 -4.78 12.83 -14.01
CA ARG A 229 -6.09 13.53 -13.94
C ARG A 229 -6.40 14.10 -12.56
N ASP A 230 -5.40 14.17 -11.69
CA ASP A 230 -5.54 14.61 -10.29
C ASP A 230 -6.63 13.85 -9.52
N ARG A 231 -6.80 12.56 -9.86
CA ARG A 231 -7.70 11.63 -9.19
C ARG A 231 -6.91 10.67 -8.31
N ARG A 232 -7.61 10.00 -7.40
CA ARG A 232 -7.03 9.01 -6.48
C ARG A 232 -7.97 7.82 -6.39
N VAL A 233 -7.42 6.66 -6.07
CA VAL A 233 -8.22 5.49 -5.70
C VAL A 233 -8.57 5.55 -4.19
N PRO A 234 -9.60 4.84 -3.75
CA PRO A 234 -9.93 4.78 -2.32
C PRO A 234 -8.76 4.29 -1.47
N SER A 235 -8.68 4.78 -0.26
CA SER A 235 -7.66 4.36 0.72
C SER A 235 -7.69 2.86 0.97
N GLY A 236 -6.51 2.22 0.88
CA GLY A 236 -6.32 0.82 1.23
C GLY A 236 -6.82 -0.19 0.23
N VAL A 237 -6.99 0.20 -1.01
CA VAL A 237 -7.29 -0.72 -2.12
C VAL A 237 -6.00 -1.27 -2.73
N THR A 238 -4.99 -0.42 -2.90
CA THR A 238 -3.71 -0.80 -3.50
C THR A 238 -2.73 -1.31 -2.46
N ARG A 239 -1.94 -2.31 -2.85
CA ARG A 239 -0.80 -2.83 -2.09
C ARG A 239 0.41 -2.89 -2.99
N VAL A 240 1.53 -2.38 -2.50
CA VAL A 240 2.77 -2.38 -3.26
C VAL A 240 3.79 -3.25 -2.54
N LEU A 241 4.32 -4.24 -3.24
CA LEU A 241 5.42 -5.08 -2.76
C LEU A 241 6.71 -4.60 -3.40
N LEU A 242 7.67 -4.28 -2.57
CA LEU A 242 8.95 -3.68 -2.96
C LEU A 242 10.07 -4.70 -2.88
N PRO A 243 11.01 -4.70 -3.82
CA PRO A 243 12.19 -5.58 -3.73
C PRO A 243 13.09 -5.23 -2.54
N LYS A 244 13.15 -3.94 -2.18
CA LYS A 244 13.92 -3.43 -1.05
C LYS A 244 13.13 -2.33 -0.35
N ARG A 245 13.22 -2.26 0.98
CA ARG A 245 12.53 -1.23 1.77
C ARG A 245 13.49 -0.59 2.77
N ALA A 246 13.66 0.73 2.69
CA ALA A 246 14.36 1.50 3.71
C ALA A 246 13.43 1.73 4.90
N LEU A 247 13.83 1.26 6.06
CA LEU A 247 13.11 1.44 7.31
C LEU A 247 14.01 2.09 8.35
N ARG A 248 13.41 2.81 9.30
CA ARG A 248 14.09 3.42 10.44
C ARG A 248 15.29 4.30 10.06
N PHE A 249 15.14 5.08 8.98
CA PHE A 249 16.13 6.12 8.68
C PHE A 249 16.21 7.15 9.79
N ASN A 250 15.05 7.44 10.45
CA ASN A 250 14.92 8.33 11.59
C ASN A 250 15.43 9.75 11.28
N LEU A 251 14.95 10.32 10.16
CA LEU A 251 15.32 11.68 9.78
C LEU A 251 14.73 12.69 10.75
N GLN A 252 15.58 13.58 11.28
CA GLN A 252 15.14 14.74 12.06
C GLN A 252 14.38 15.70 11.16
N LEU A 253 13.15 16.03 11.52
CA LEU A 253 12.26 16.87 10.71
C LEU A 253 12.77 18.31 10.57
N GLU A 254 13.65 18.75 11.47
CA GLU A 254 14.34 20.05 11.37
C GLU A 254 15.13 20.19 10.08
N VAL A 255 15.76 19.10 9.59
CA VAL A 255 16.48 19.09 8.32
C VAL A 255 15.52 19.43 7.16
N LEU A 256 14.29 18.89 7.18
CA LEU A 256 13.29 19.18 6.13
C LEU A 256 12.78 20.61 6.21
N ARG A 257 12.73 21.20 7.42
CA ARG A 257 12.22 22.57 7.64
C ARG A 257 13.29 23.64 7.47
N SER A 258 14.56 23.29 7.50
CA SER A 258 15.66 24.26 7.36
C SER A 258 15.56 25.06 6.05
N ASP A 259 16.17 26.25 6.01
CA ASP A 259 16.19 27.14 4.83
C ASP A 259 17.17 26.66 3.73
N LEU A 260 17.81 25.50 3.92
CA LEU A 260 18.69 24.90 2.91
C LEU A 260 17.91 24.62 1.63
N SER A 261 18.57 24.79 0.49
CA SER A 261 18.03 24.40 -0.81
C SER A 261 17.78 22.89 -0.89
N LEU A 262 16.96 22.45 -1.84
CA LEU A 262 16.74 21.02 -2.07
C LEU A 262 18.05 20.29 -2.40
N GLU A 263 18.93 20.93 -3.17
CA GLU A 263 20.24 20.41 -3.55
C GLU A 263 21.17 20.26 -2.34
N ASP A 264 21.23 21.26 -1.45
CA ASP A 264 22.01 21.18 -0.21
C ASP A 264 21.50 20.07 0.71
N LYS A 265 20.18 19.92 0.83
CA LYS A 265 19.57 18.81 1.59
C LYS A 265 19.88 17.45 0.98
N GLU A 266 19.89 17.34 -0.35
CA GLU A 266 20.32 16.11 -1.04
C GLU A 266 21.80 15.82 -0.75
N GLY A 267 22.67 16.82 -0.82
CA GLY A 267 24.10 16.70 -0.46
C GLY A 267 24.28 16.22 0.99
N TRP A 268 23.54 16.81 1.92
CA TRP A 268 23.51 16.38 3.32
C TRP A 268 23.04 14.91 3.47
N LEU A 269 21.99 14.54 2.79
CA LEU A 269 21.45 13.17 2.82
C LEU A 269 22.50 12.16 2.34
N GLN A 270 23.15 12.44 1.21
CA GLN A 270 24.17 11.55 0.66
C GLN A 270 25.38 11.41 1.60
N GLN A 271 25.75 12.48 2.30
CA GLN A 271 26.79 12.42 3.33
C GLN A 271 26.34 11.56 4.53
N ALA A 272 25.12 11.77 5.03
CA ALA A 272 24.57 10.99 6.16
C ALA A 272 24.47 9.49 5.82
N ILE A 273 24.16 9.14 4.57
CA ILE A 273 24.15 7.73 4.12
C ILE A 273 25.57 7.16 4.13
N ARG A 274 26.57 7.90 3.58
CA ARG A 274 27.97 7.45 3.60
C ARG A 274 28.50 7.22 5.02
N GLU A 275 28.17 8.09 5.95
CA GLU A 275 28.52 7.96 7.37
C GLU A 275 27.90 6.71 7.98
N LYS A 276 26.58 6.47 7.76
CA LYS A 276 25.92 5.25 8.25
C LYS A 276 26.52 3.97 7.67
N VAL A 277 26.99 3.98 6.43
CA VAL A 277 27.72 2.85 5.83
C VAL A 277 29.08 2.66 6.49
N ALA A 278 29.85 3.75 6.66
CA ALA A 278 31.17 3.72 7.30
C ALA A 278 31.08 3.21 8.75
N ASP A 279 30.07 3.64 9.49
CA ASP A 279 29.82 3.26 10.89
C ASP A 279 29.19 1.88 11.03
N LYS A 280 28.94 1.16 9.93
CA LYS A 280 28.24 -0.14 9.91
C LYS A 280 26.86 -0.07 10.59
N ALA A 281 26.20 1.07 10.50
CA ALA A 281 24.90 1.34 11.12
C ALA A 281 23.71 0.88 10.26
N ILE A 282 23.96 0.24 9.12
CA ILE A 282 22.92 -0.29 8.21
C ILE A 282 22.94 -1.81 8.29
N ARG A 283 21.75 -2.41 8.42
CA ARG A 283 21.57 -3.86 8.42
C ARG A 283 20.61 -4.23 7.29
N PHE A 284 20.90 -5.30 6.62
CA PHE A 284 20.05 -5.90 5.60
C PHE A 284 19.55 -7.26 6.08
N TYR A 285 18.23 -7.46 5.98
CA TYR A 285 17.58 -8.71 6.35
C TYR A 285 16.95 -9.31 5.10
N ARG A 286 17.25 -10.56 4.77
CA ARG A 286 16.65 -11.32 3.66
C ARG A 286 15.39 -12.08 4.08
N GLU A 287 15.28 -12.37 5.36
CA GLU A 287 14.16 -13.06 5.98
C GLU A 287 12.96 -12.12 6.19
N PRO A 288 11.71 -12.65 6.15
CA PRO A 288 10.54 -11.90 6.57
C PRO A 288 10.71 -11.38 8.00
N THR A 289 10.61 -10.08 8.18
CA THR A 289 10.90 -9.42 9.45
C THR A 289 9.63 -8.75 9.98
N PHE A 290 9.34 -8.95 11.28
CA PHE A 290 8.24 -8.33 11.99
C PHE A 290 8.76 -7.19 12.87
N PHE A 291 8.13 -6.02 12.79
CA PHE A 291 8.40 -4.89 13.66
C PHE A 291 7.23 -4.66 14.59
N PHE A 292 7.51 -4.47 15.89
CA PHE A 292 6.51 -4.27 16.95
C PHE A 292 6.52 -2.83 17.49
N ASP A 293 6.97 -1.87 16.74
CA ASP A 293 7.28 -0.50 17.18
C ASP A 293 6.36 0.59 16.62
N GLU A 294 5.16 0.23 16.15
CA GLU A 294 4.16 1.22 15.71
C GLU A 294 3.06 1.48 16.75
#